data_edf72f262b12400ccab2f3f3dcfa36ba
#
_entry.id   edf72f262b12400ccab2f3f3dcfa36ba
#
_cell.length_a   1.000
_cell.length_b   1.000
_cell.length_c   1.000
_cell.angle_alpha   90.00
_cell.angle_beta   90.00
_cell.angle_gamma   90.00
#
_symmetry.space_group_name_H-M   'P 1'
#
loop_
_entity.id
_entity.type
_entity.pdbx_description
1 polymer ?
#
loop_
_entity_poly.entity_id
_entity_poly.type
_entity_poly.pdbx_seq_one_letter_code
_entity_poly.pdbx_strand_id
1 'polypeptide(L)'
;VKLYPESDNWVDTKSLSPLKLPVIEGNFLTTVREYNADQNGFSPIHWNAWKTTWTGTSTSTSVGSWRNAGKRRQRRTITTTTTTTTKQTRTGIRYRVTPVIEQQSLGSRVVSVEHIQFMRSRNIQVKVQKLKPRTRFYPFFDGIKIPAKLMTPRIMGVVKNPSADSKTNNIPFQVGETVLGKVTKSAKPTFRAKVAAPNENFEINPLTGDDISSVNDYTANLGFINIDTRSLADQAKGSFYGSPQQNFYLVGQTSGAVAKVSDKRLITDKRGNLDASFYIPNPKSTGSLKFKTGTRLLKLTDDKNDSGIQGVSDSSGEAEFTAS
;
A
#
# COMPACT_ATOMS: atom_id res chain seq x y z
N VAL A 1 10.35 29.08 -8.61
CA VAL A 1 9.99 27.85 -7.90
C VAL A 1 8.94 27.11 -8.74
N LYS A 2 9.07 25.77 -8.82
CA LYS A 2 8.06 24.90 -9.42
C LYS A 2 7.61 23.90 -8.36
N LEU A 3 6.30 23.71 -8.27
CA LEU A 3 5.69 22.71 -7.38
C LEU A 3 5.14 21.54 -8.19
N TYR A 4 5.17 20.34 -7.64
CA TYR A 4 4.48 19.20 -8.21
C TYR A 4 3.81 18.37 -7.09
N PRO A 5 2.52 18.17 -7.19
CA PRO A 5 1.61 18.82 -8.14
C PRO A 5 1.48 20.32 -7.82
N GLU A 6 1.02 21.09 -8.79
CA GLU A 6 0.81 22.53 -8.63
C GLU A 6 -0.44 22.84 -7.82
N SER A 7 -1.39 21.92 -7.82
CA SER A 7 -2.62 22.03 -7.05
C SER A 7 -3.09 20.68 -6.51
N ASP A 8 -3.96 20.71 -5.56
CA ASP A 8 -4.59 19.53 -4.94
C ASP A 8 -6.09 19.74 -4.79
N ASN A 9 -6.84 19.28 -5.78
CA ASN A 9 -8.30 19.32 -5.74
C ASN A 9 -8.81 17.92 -5.44
N TRP A 10 -9.68 17.79 -4.46
CA TRP A 10 -10.28 16.50 -4.13
C TRP A 10 -11.76 16.67 -3.79
N VAL A 11 -12.51 15.66 -4.17
CA VAL A 11 -13.91 15.51 -3.83
C VAL A 11 -14.02 14.25 -2.98
N ASP A 12 -14.58 14.39 -1.78
CA ASP A 12 -14.86 13.23 -0.94
C ASP A 12 -16.18 12.61 -1.40
N THR A 13 -16.10 11.50 -2.11
CA THR A 13 -17.27 10.77 -2.59
C THR A 13 -17.66 9.72 -1.57
N LYS A 14 -18.74 9.96 -0.85
CA LYS A 14 -19.37 8.93 -0.03
C LYS A 14 -20.29 8.10 -0.91
N SER A 15 -19.86 6.90 -1.27
CA SER A 15 -20.72 5.95 -1.95
C SER A 15 -21.85 5.53 -1.01
N LEU A 16 -23.08 5.94 -1.32
CA LEU A 16 -24.26 5.37 -0.70
C LEU A 16 -24.42 3.95 -1.23
N SER A 17 -24.72 3.02 -0.34
CA SER A 17 -25.05 1.66 -0.75
C SER A 17 -26.17 1.72 -1.82
N PRO A 18 -26.04 0.96 -2.92
CA PRO A 18 -27.10 0.93 -3.93
C PRO A 18 -28.41 0.50 -3.27
N LEU A 19 -29.49 1.17 -3.64
CA LEU A 19 -30.83 0.80 -3.16
C LEU A 19 -31.14 -0.60 -3.66
N LYS A 20 -31.20 -1.55 -2.76
CA LYS A 20 -31.68 -2.90 -3.06
C LYS A 20 -33.19 -2.84 -3.07
N LEU A 21 -33.76 -2.78 -4.26
CA LEU A 21 -35.21 -2.98 -4.42
C LEU A 21 -35.45 -4.48 -4.33
N PRO A 22 -36.17 -4.98 -3.30
CA PRO A 22 -36.62 -6.36 -3.35
C PRO A 22 -37.57 -6.46 -4.54
N VAL A 23 -37.27 -7.40 -5.45
CA VAL A 23 -38.27 -7.82 -6.43
C VAL A 23 -39.52 -8.20 -5.63
N ILE A 24 -40.63 -7.57 -5.98
CA ILE A 24 -41.91 -7.63 -5.28
C ILE A 24 -42.11 -9.04 -4.68
N GLU A 25 -42.08 -9.13 -3.35
CA GLU A 25 -42.16 -10.39 -2.60
C GLU A 25 -43.32 -11.29 -3.09
N GLY A 26 -44.41 -10.68 -3.56
CA GLY A 26 -45.54 -11.35 -4.13
C GLY A 26 -45.22 -12.21 -5.34
N ASN A 27 -44.36 -11.78 -6.22
CA ASN A 27 -44.03 -12.57 -7.43
C ASN A 27 -43.17 -13.80 -7.12
N PHE A 28 -42.20 -13.63 -6.18
CA PHE A 28 -41.36 -14.77 -5.77
C PHE A 28 -42.21 -15.86 -5.07
N LEU A 29 -43.02 -15.47 -4.10
CA LEU A 29 -43.87 -16.41 -3.35
C LEU A 29 -44.90 -17.11 -4.25
N THR A 30 -45.47 -16.42 -5.23
CA THR A 30 -46.36 -17.01 -6.20
C THR A 30 -45.63 -18.04 -7.04
N THR A 31 -44.48 -17.71 -7.58
CA THR A 31 -43.66 -18.64 -8.37
C THR A 31 -43.19 -19.84 -7.55
N VAL A 32 -42.81 -19.65 -6.30
CA VAL A 32 -42.43 -20.73 -5.38
C VAL A 32 -43.63 -21.69 -5.15
N ARG A 33 -44.84 -21.15 -5.01
CA ARG A 33 -46.05 -21.97 -4.87
C ARG A 33 -46.40 -22.72 -6.14
N GLU A 34 -46.28 -22.09 -7.31
CA GLU A 34 -46.53 -22.73 -8.61
C GLU A 34 -45.60 -23.90 -8.85
N TYR A 35 -44.36 -23.81 -8.41
CA TYR A 35 -43.37 -24.90 -8.52
C TYR A 35 -43.36 -25.86 -7.31
N ASN A 36 -44.32 -25.76 -6.39
CA ASN A 36 -44.30 -26.52 -5.13
C ASN A 36 -42.95 -26.48 -4.41
N ALA A 37 -42.31 -25.34 -4.43
CA ALA A 37 -41.00 -25.15 -3.84
C ALA A 37 -41.09 -24.92 -2.34
N ASP A 38 -40.01 -25.23 -1.61
CA ASP A 38 -39.85 -24.89 -0.19
C ASP A 38 -39.63 -23.36 0.02
N GLN A 39 -39.59 -22.93 1.26
CA GLN A 39 -39.39 -21.50 1.60
C GLN A 39 -38.10 -20.90 1.02
N ASN A 40 -37.13 -21.76 0.69
CA ASN A 40 -35.87 -21.37 0.06
C ASN A 40 -35.93 -21.39 -1.47
N GLY A 41 -37.09 -21.66 -2.04
CA GLY A 41 -37.33 -21.71 -3.49
C GLY A 41 -36.90 -23.03 -4.16
N PHE A 42 -36.61 -24.08 -3.41
CA PHE A 42 -36.22 -25.35 -4.00
C PHE A 42 -37.41 -26.29 -4.21
N SER A 43 -37.59 -26.77 -5.43
CA SER A 43 -38.59 -27.81 -5.74
C SER A 43 -38.19 -29.14 -5.10
N PRO A 44 -39.17 -30.06 -4.89
CA PRO A 44 -38.84 -31.45 -4.59
C PRO A 44 -37.91 -32.06 -5.65
N ILE A 45 -37.10 -33.01 -5.21
CA ILE A 45 -36.21 -33.70 -6.15
C ILE A 45 -37.00 -34.70 -6.97
N HIS A 46 -37.01 -34.51 -8.27
CA HIS A 46 -37.57 -35.49 -9.22
C HIS A 46 -36.47 -36.49 -9.56
N TRP A 47 -36.67 -37.72 -9.08
CA TRP A 47 -35.70 -38.79 -9.27
C TRP A 47 -36.03 -39.62 -10.51
N ASN A 48 -35.01 -39.92 -11.32
CA ASN A 48 -35.11 -40.94 -12.34
C ASN A 48 -35.19 -42.35 -11.73
N ALA A 49 -35.59 -43.32 -12.55
CA ALA A 49 -35.53 -44.70 -12.13
C ALA A 49 -34.13 -45.14 -11.71
N TRP A 50 -34.07 -46.09 -10.78
CA TRP A 50 -32.81 -46.67 -10.38
C TRP A 50 -32.12 -47.37 -11.55
N LYS A 51 -30.87 -47.07 -11.80
CA LYS A 51 -30.03 -47.72 -12.80
C LYS A 51 -28.93 -48.50 -12.08
N THR A 52 -28.89 -49.81 -12.37
CA THR A 52 -27.78 -50.63 -11.87
C THR A 52 -26.51 -50.27 -12.62
N THR A 53 -25.51 -49.79 -11.90
CA THR A 53 -24.23 -49.35 -12.49
C THR A 53 -23.15 -50.41 -12.32
N TRP A 54 -23.33 -51.30 -11.38
CA TRP A 54 -22.38 -52.37 -11.11
C TRP A 54 -23.04 -53.52 -10.40
N THR A 55 -22.70 -54.75 -10.79
CA THR A 55 -23.08 -56.00 -10.10
C THR A 55 -21.81 -56.81 -9.94
N GLY A 56 -21.47 -57.11 -8.70
CA GLY A 56 -20.29 -57.91 -8.36
C GLY A 56 -20.66 -59.08 -7.50
N THR A 57 -20.02 -60.20 -7.73
CA THR A 57 -20.13 -61.38 -6.89
C THR A 57 -18.81 -61.61 -6.17
N SER A 58 -18.86 -61.74 -4.88
CA SER A 58 -17.70 -62.20 -4.10
C SER A 58 -18.00 -63.58 -3.53
N THR A 59 -17.07 -64.48 -3.73
CA THR A 59 -17.18 -65.85 -3.22
C THR A 59 -16.12 -66.01 -2.11
N SER A 60 -16.57 -66.33 -0.92
CA SER A 60 -15.69 -66.69 0.18
C SER A 60 -15.84 -68.18 0.50
N THR A 61 -14.74 -68.85 0.60
CA THR A 61 -14.73 -70.30 0.95
C THR A 61 -14.12 -70.45 2.32
N SER A 62 -14.89 -70.93 3.26
CA SER A 62 -14.40 -71.29 4.60
C SER A 62 -14.22 -72.80 4.70
N VAL A 63 -13.12 -73.17 5.26
CA VAL A 63 -12.72 -74.55 5.36
C VAL A 63 -12.75 -74.95 6.86
N GLY A 64 -13.70 -75.77 7.23
CA GLY A 64 -13.83 -76.28 8.58
C GLY A 64 -12.68 -77.22 9.00
N SER A 65 -12.52 -77.40 10.27
CA SER A 65 -11.56 -78.36 10.83
C SER A 65 -11.92 -79.78 10.49
N TRP A 66 -10.92 -80.59 10.45
CA TRP A 66 -11.11 -82.03 10.25
C TRP A 66 -11.88 -82.64 11.41
N ARG A 67 -12.92 -83.41 11.09
CA ARG A 67 -13.66 -84.19 12.09
C ARG A 67 -13.52 -85.65 11.78
N ASN A 68 -13.29 -86.46 12.82
CA ASN A 68 -13.28 -87.91 12.69
C ASN A 68 -14.70 -88.41 12.45
N ALA A 69 -14.89 -89.13 11.37
CA ALA A 69 -16.15 -89.77 11.03
C ALA A 69 -15.98 -91.33 11.00
N GLY A 70 -15.95 -91.98 12.22
CA GLY A 70 -15.72 -93.42 12.36
C GLY A 70 -14.20 -93.82 12.25
N LYS A 71 -13.96 -95.12 12.43
CA LYS A 71 -12.65 -95.76 12.53
C LYS A 71 -11.69 -95.60 11.35
N ARG A 72 -11.50 -94.50 10.75
CA ARG A 72 -10.50 -94.19 9.71
C ARG A 72 -10.95 -93.17 8.62
N ARG A 73 -12.04 -92.44 8.79
CA ARG A 73 -12.43 -91.44 7.79
C ARG A 73 -12.40 -90.04 8.42
N GLN A 74 -11.56 -89.14 7.84
CA GLN A 74 -11.57 -87.72 8.17
C GLN A 74 -12.46 -86.99 7.13
N ARG A 75 -13.39 -86.22 7.62
CA ARG A 75 -14.28 -85.41 6.78
C ARG A 75 -14.07 -83.93 7.07
N ARG A 76 -13.89 -83.17 6.07
CA ARG A 76 -13.75 -81.75 6.10
C ARG A 76 -14.94 -81.10 5.41
N THR A 77 -15.53 -80.13 6.06
CA THR A 77 -16.63 -79.36 5.50
C THR A 77 -16.05 -78.14 4.81
N ILE A 78 -16.38 -77.93 3.55
CA ILE A 78 -16.05 -76.73 2.80
C ILE A 78 -17.36 -75.98 2.58
N THR A 79 -17.43 -74.76 3.11
CA THR A 79 -18.62 -73.93 2.94
C THR A 79 -18.19 -72.78 1.99
N THR A 80 -18.83 -72.73 0.85
CA THR A 80 -18.66 -71.64 -0.11
C THR A 80 -19.87 -70.74 -0.07
N THR A 81 -19.63 -69.50 0.31
CA THR A 81 -20.67 -68.46 0.33
C THR A 81 -20.42 -67.49 -0.81
N THR A 82 -21.40 -67.37 -1.69
CA THR A 82 -21.37 -66.40 -2.77
C THR A 82 -22.28 -65.24 -2.43
N THR A 83 -21.72 -64.07 -2.33
CA THR A 83 -22.49 -62.84 -2.09
C THR A 83 -22.52 -62.02 -3.36
N THR A 84 -23.72 -61.71 -3.85
CA THR A 84 -23.91 -60.80 -4.98
C THR A 84 -24.26 -59.42 -4.45
N THR A 85 -23.46 -58.42 -4.78
CA THR A 85 -23.70 -57.04 -4.42
C THR A 85 -23.98 -56.23 -5.68
N THR A 86 -25.10 -55.51 -5.69
CA THR A 86 -25.43 -54.58 -6.78
C THR A 86 -25.33 -53.15 -6.31
N LYS A 87 -24.63 -52.33 -7.09
CA LYS A 87 -24.61 -50.87 -6.88
C LYS A 87 -25.58 -50.23 -7.85
N GLN A 88 -26.57 -49.53 -7.32
CA GLN A 88 -27.55 -48.79 -8.10
C GLN A 88 -27.38 -47.32 -7.87
N THR A 89 -27.53 -46.54 -8.90
CA THR A 89 -27.50 -45.07 -8.85
C THR A 89 -28.74 -44.52 -9.52
N ARG A 90 -29.18 -43.39 -9.05
CA ARG A 90 -30.20 -42.59 -9.72
C ARG A 90 -29.78 -41.14 -9.73
N THR A 91 -30.20 -40.42 -10.73
CA THR A 91 -30.00 -38.96 -10.82
C THR A 91 -31.31 -38.27 -10.50
N GLY A 92 -31.21 -37.19 -9.74
CA GLY A 92 -32.34 -36.34 -9.42
C GLY A 92 -32.14 -34.94 -10.01
N ILE A 93 -33.20 -34.35 -10.49
CA ILE A 93 -33.24 -32.97 -10.94
C ILE A 93 -34.04 -32.19 -9.92
N ARG A 94 -33.48 -31.06 -9.52
CA ARG A 94 -34.11 -30.11 -8.61
C ARG A 94 -34.09 -28.72 -9.24
N TYR A 95 -35.22 -28.09 -9.29
CA TYR A 95 -35.35 -26.73 -9.77
C TYR A 95 -35.17 -25.77 -8.59
N ARG A 96 -34.58 -24.60 -8.83
CA ARG A 96 -34.45 -23.53 -7.86
C ARG A 96 -35.03 -22.26 -8.43
N VAL A 97 -35.96 -21.69 -7.71
CA VAL A 97 -36.44 -20.33 -7.94
C VAL A 97 -35.57 -19.40 -7.10
N THR A 98 -34.77 -18.56 -7.71
CA THR A 98 -33.95 -17.55 -7.01
C THR A 98 -34.60 -16.20 -7.16
N PRO A 99 -34.74 -15.43 -6.04
CA PRO A 99 -35.20 -14.05 -6.15
C PRO A 99 -34.13 -13.25 -6.90
N VAL A 100 -34.54 -12.52 -7.92
CA VAL A 100 -33.67 -11.55 -8.60
C VAL A 100 -33.77 -10.26 -7.85
N ILE A 101 -32.66 -9.80 -7.28
CA ILE A 101 -32.59 -8.48 -6.67
C ILE A 101 -32.03 -7.53 -7.73
N GLU A 102 -32.88 -6.71 -8.30
CA GLU A 102 -32.42 -5.64 -9.18
C GLU A 102 -31.78 -4.53 -8.34
N GLN A 103 -30.50 -4.26 -8.65
CA GLN A 103 -29.80 -3.12 -8.09
C GLN A 103 -29.93 -1.98 -9.09
N GLN A 104 -30.82 -1.03 -8.78
CA GLN A 104 -30.91 0.20 -9.55
C GLN A 104 -29.94 1.22 -8.98
N SER A 105 -28.96 1.61 -9.79
CA SER A 105 -28.12 2.76 -9.48
C SER A 105 -28.93 4.02 -9.70
N LEU A 106 -29.16 4.78 -8.64
CA LEU A 106 -29.83 6.09 -8.71
C LEU A 106 -28.90 7.21 -9.21
N GLY A 107 -27.70 6.83 -9.70
CA GLY A 107 -26.66 7.79 -10.06
C GLY A 107 -26.02 8.43 -8.84
N SER A 108 -25.11 9.36 -9.08
CA SER A 108 -24.49 10.19 -8.05
C SER A 108 -25.20 11.54 -7.99
N ARG A 109 -25.57 11.96 -6.80
CA ARG A 109 -26.07 13.33 -6.56
C ARG A 109 -25.22 13.98 -5.47
N VAL A 110 -25.07 15.28 -5.55
CA VAL A 110 -24.45 16.06 -4.48
C VAL A 110 -25.40 16.03 -3.28
N VAL A 111 -24.94 15.44 -2.17
CA VAL A 111 -25.73 15.31 -0.93
C VAL A 111 -25.48 16.48 0.00
N SER A 112 -24.24 16.96 0.05
CA SER A 112 -23.84 18.15 0.79
C SER A 112 -22.61 18.76 0.14
N VAL A 113 -22.44 20.06 0.28
CA VAL A 113 -21.21 20.77 -0.05
C VAL A 113 -20.67 21.34 1.25
N GLU A 114 -19.62 20.74 1.78
CA GLU A 114 -18.96 21.22 2.99
C GLU A 114 -17.60 21.80 2.61
N HIS A 115 -17.30 22.96 3.18
CA HIS A 115 -15.99 23.57 2.98
C HIS A 115 -14.94 22.85 3.82
N ILE A 116 -13.95 22.27 3.17
CA ILE A 116 -12.82 21.59 3.83
C ILE A 116 -11.85 22.66 4.32
N GLN A 117 -11.72 22.81 5.63
CA GLN A 117 -10.92 23.88 6.24
C GLN A 117 -9.41 23.68 6.11
N PHE A 118 -8.95 22.42 6.07
CA PHE A 118 -7.53 22.09 6.12
C PHE A 118 -7.14 21.14 5.01
N MET A 119 -5.92 21.35 4.49
CA MET A 119 -5.33 20.51 3.47
C MET A 119 -5.16 19.06 3.95
N ARG A 120 -5.39 18.12 3.06
CA ARG A 120 -5.14 16.70 3.33
C ARG A 120 -3.63 16.40 3.35
N SER A 121 -3.28 15.29 3.99
CA SER A 121 -1.91 14.80 4.04
C SER A 121 -1.39 14.45 2.65
N ARG A 122 -0.28 15.06 2.25
CA ARG A 122 0.42 14.76 1.00
C ARG A 122 1.85 15.28 0.97
N ASN A 123 2.63 14.76 0.05
CA ASN A 123 3.92 15.33 -0.31
C ASN A 123 3.79 16.21 -1.57
N ILE A 124 4.54 17.30 -1.59
CA ILE A 124 4.67 18.22 -2.73
C ILE A 124 6.15 18.31 -3.07
N GLN A 125 6.53 18.02 -4.31
CA GLN A 125 7.89 18.28 -4.77
C GLN A 125 8.09 19.77 -4.98
N VAL A 126 9.19 20.29 -4.49
CA VAL A 126 9.61 21.69 -4.60
C VAL A 126 10.91 21.74 -5.37
N LYS A 127 10.87 22.23 -6.61
CA LYS A 127 12.05 22.47 -7.44
C LYS A 127 12.30 23.96 -7.59
N VAL A 128 13.52 24.38 -7.30
CA VAL A 128 13.93 25.76 -7.42
C VAL A 128 15.21 25.84 -8.21
N GLN A 129 15.34 26.90 -9.01
CA GLN A 129 16.51 27.16 -9.84
C GLN A 129 16.92 28.62 -9.70
N LYS A 130 18.21 28.89 -9.95
CA LYS A 130 18.77 30.25 -9.96
C LYS A 130 18.71 30.98 -8.60
N LEU A 131 18.74 30.23 -7.50
CA LEU A 131 18.96 30.79 -6.19
C LEU A 131 20.46 31.01 -5.94
N LYS A 132 20.80 31.68 -4.85
CA LYS A 132 22.21 31.85 -4.41
C LYS A 132 22.86 30.45 -4.26
N PRO A 133 23.97 30.17 -4.94
CA PRO A 133 24.64 28.87 -4.90
C PRO A 133 25.19 28.54 -3.52
N ARG A 134 25.25 27.22 -3.21
CA ARG A 134 25.85 26.70 -1.96
C ARG A 134 25.33 27.38 -0.69
N THR A 135 24.07 27.79 -0.73
CA THR A 135 23.46 28.57 0.36
C THR A 135 22.33 27.72 0.97
N ARG A 136 22.21 27.85 2.29
CA ARG A 136 21.12 27.21 3.03
C ARG A 136 19.85 28.04 2.91
N PHE A 137 18.73 27.37 2.62
CA PHE A 137 17.41 27.98 2.50
C PHE A 137 16.47 27.52 3.61
N TYR A 138 15.53 28.38 3.94
CA TYR A 138 14.50 28.16 4.96
C TYR A 138 13.13 28.27 4.30
N PRO A 139 12.28 27.25 4.48
CA PRO A 139 10.96 27.21 3.86
C PRO A 139 9.93 27.90 4.76
N PHE A 140 9.04 28.64 4.13
CA PHE A 140 7.84 29.22 4.73
C PHE A 140 6.62 28.84 3.89
N PHE A 141 5.49 28.64 4.53
CA PHE A 141 4.23 28.37 3.87
C PHE A 141 3.14 29.22 4.51
N ASP A 142 2.52 30.08 3.71
CA ASP A 142 1.55 31.07 4.17
C ASP A 142 2.11 31.96 5.32
N GLY A 143 3.36 32.40 5.20
CA GLY A 143 4.09 33.18 6.20
C GLY A 143 4.56 32.38 7.43
N ILE A 144 4.19 31.11 7.54
CA ILE A 144 4.58 30.27 8.68
C ILE A 144 5.83 29.47 8.31
N LYS A 145 6.86 29.55 9.15
CA LYS A 145 8.08 28.78 8.98
C LYS A 145 7.80 27.27 9.04
N ILE A 146 8.19 26.55 8.00
CA ILE A 146 8.04 25.10 7.96
C ILE A 146 9.15 24.44 8.79
N PRO A 147 8.80 23.62 9.78
CA PRO A 147 9.79 22.86 10.54
C PRO A 147 10.57 21.89 9.64
N ALA A 148 11.85 21.70 9.91
CA ALA A 148 12.71 20.77 9.17
C ALA A 148 12.15 19.33 9.10
N LYS A 149 11.35 18.93 10.10
CA LYS A 149 10.70 17.60 10.11
C LYS A 149 9.69 17.37 8.97
N LEU A 150 9.21 18.45 8.32
CA LEU A 150 8.26 18.38 7.21
C LEU A 150 8.92 18.56 5.84
N MET A 151 10.22 18.84 5.80
CA MET A 151 10.98 18.97 4.56
C MET A 151 11.91 17.77 4.37
N THR A 152 11.96 17.26 3.16
CA THR A 152 12.89 16.19 2.75
C THR A 152 13.70 16.70 1.57
N PRO A 153 14.95 17.12 1.76
CA PRO A 153 15.84 17.45 0.64
C PRO A 153 16.09 16.17 -0.18
N ARG A 154 16.32 16.33 -1.46
CA ARG A 154 16.60 15.19 -2.35
C ARG A 154 17.87 14.46 -1.91
N ILE A 155 18.93 15.19 -1.56
CA ILE A 155 20.13 14.62 -0.95
C ILE A 155 20.10 14.87 0.55
N MET A 156 20.10 13.78 1.30
CA MET A 156 20.19 13.80 2.77
C MET A 156 21.48 13.15 3.22
N GLY A 157 22.12 13.77 4.23
CA GLY A 157 23.23 13.16 4.93
C GLY A 157 22.76 11.95 5.76
N VAL A 158 23.53 10.88 5.71
CA VAL A 158 23.31 9.70 6.54
C VAL A 158 24.61 9.25 7.19
N VAL A 159 24.47 8.64 8.35
CA VAL A 159 25.59 8.01 9.06
C VAL A 159 25.27 6.54 9.31
N LYS A 160 26.29 5.73 9.33
CA LYS A 160 26.16 4.34 9.72
C LYS A 160 25.50 4.24 11.10
N ASN A 161 24.71 3.20 11.30
CA ASN A 161 24.14 2.96 12.61
C ASN A 161 25.21 2.40 13.56
N PRO A 162 25.64 3.14 14.60
CA PRO A 162 26.69 2.71 15.52
C PRO A 162 26.28 1.46 16.34
N SER A 163 24.99 1.19 16.46
CA SER A 163 24.45 0.02 17.19
C SER A 163 24.12 -1.19 16.27
N ALA A 164 24.53 -1.16 15.00
CA ALA A 164 24.30 -2.28 14.11
C ALA A 164 25.52 -3.20 14.10
N ASP A 165 25.28 -4.50 13.97
CA ASP A 165 26.33 -5.47 13.68
C ASP A 165 27.13 -5.03 12.46
N SER A 166 28.43 -5.32 12.48
CA SER A 166 29.34 -5.01 11.34
C SER A 166 28.80 -5.51 10.00
N LYS A 167 28.02 -6.58 10.00
CA LYS A 167 27.35 -7.14 8.82
C LYS A 167 26.34 -6.18 8.19
N THR A 168 25.48 -5.55 8.99
CA THR A 168 24.44 -4.61 8.49
C THR A 168 24.99 -3.23 8.15
N ASN A 169 26.08 -2.81 8.79
CA ASN A 169 26.73 -1.53 8.51
C ASN A 169 27.49 -1.50 7.17
N ASN A 170 27.84 -2.67 6.63
CA ASN A 170 28.59 -2.79 5.37
C ASN A 170 27.69 -3.02 4.15
N ILE A 171 26.38 -3.02 4.33
CA ILE A 171 25.44 -3.18 3.22
C ILE A 171 25.12 -1.79 2.64
N PRO A 172 25.37 -1.56 1.34
CA PRO A 172 24.95 -0.34 0.67
C PRO A 172 23.45 -0.35 0.36
N PHE A 173 22.86 0.83 0.25
CA PHE A 173 21.54 0.97 -0.36
C PHE A 173 21.60 0.61 -1.85
N GLN A 174 20.46 0.16 -2.40
CA GLN A 174 20.34 -0.13 -3.82
C GLN A 174 19.57 0.98 -4.54
N VAL A 175 20.02 1.33 -5.73
CA VAL A 175 19.29 2.27 -6.60
C VAL A 175 17.93 1.67 -6.97
N GLY A 176 16.89 2.46 -6.85
CA GLY A 176 15.52 2.06 -7.16
C GLY A 176 14.78 1.33 -6.04
N GLU A 177 15.46 0.93 -4.96
CA GLU A 177 14.79 0.29 -3.82
C GLU A 177 13.91 1.27 -3.04
N THR A 178 12.99 0.71 -2.27
CA THR A 178 12.21 1.46 -1.31
C THR A 178 12.94 1.55 0.02
N VAL A 179 13.06 2.77 0.55
CA VAL A 179 13.58 3.02 1.89
C VAL A 179 12.46 3.38 2.86
N LEU A 180 12.55 2.82 4.06
CA LEU A 180 11.60 3.04 5.16
C LEU A 180 12.26 3.88 6.25
N GLY A 181 11.62 4.99 6.62
CA GLY A 181 12.04 5.84 7.74
C GLY A 181 11.28 5.48 9.01
N LYS A 182 12.02 5.16 10.08
CA LYS A 182 11.49 4.72 11.36
C LYS A 182 12.14 5.47 12.53
N VAL A 183 11.36 5.74 13.57
CA VAL A 183 11.90 6.35 14.81
C VAL A 183 12.85 5.39 15.51
N THR A 184 12.48 4.12 15.60
CA THR A 184 13.31 3.02 16.07
C THR A 184 13.29 1.89 15.04
N LYS A 185 14.24 0.96 15.11
CA LYS A 185 14.29 -0.16 14.15
C LYS A 185 13.00 -0.99 14.11
N SER A 186 12.33 -1.14 15.26
CA SER A 186 11.08 -1.91 15.40
C SER A 186 9.80 -1.10 15.16
N ALA A 187 9.89 0.24 15.09
CA ALA A 187 8.73 1.10 14.91
C ALA A 187 8.10 0.93 13.52
N LYS A 188 6.80 1.23 13.44
CA LYS A 188 6.11 1.35 12.15
C LYS A 188 6.74 2.49 11.35
N PRO A 189 6.93 2.32 10.03
CA PRO A 189 7.49 3.38 9.19
C PRO A 189 6.53 4.57 9.10
N THR A 190 7.06 5.76 9.28
CA THR A 190 6.34 7.03 9.08
C THR A 190 6.81 7.78 7.83
N PHE A 191 7.83 7.25 7.18
CA PHE A 191 8.36 7.72 5.91
C PHE A 191 8.63 6.52 5.00
N ARG A 192 8.27 6.66 3.74
CA ARG A 192 8.53 5.68 2.69
C ARG A 192 8.83 6.41 1.39
N ALA A 193 9.96 6.10 0.78
CA ALA A 193 10.38 6.73 -0.47
C ALA A 193 11.22 5.79 -1.34
N LYS A 194 11.35 6.14 -2.61
CA LYS A 194 12.24 5.46 -3.56
C LYS A 194 13.64 6.09 -3.50
N VAL A 195 14.66 5.27 -3.54
CA VAL A 195 16.06 5.67 -3.62
C VAL A 195 16.43 5.91 -5.08
N ALA A 196 16.93 7.11 -5.38
CA ALA A 196 17.48 7.46 -6.69
C ALA A 196 18.97 7.12 -6.78
N ALA A 197 19.57 7.15 -7.97
CA ALA A 197 21.01 7.02 -8.09
C ALA A 197 21.73 8.19 -7.37
N PRO A 198 22.91 7.97 -6.76
CA PRO A 198 23.61 9.00 -6.01
C PRO A 198 23.79 10.31 -6.79
N ASN A 199 24.18 10.22 -8.06
CA ASN A 199 24.41 11.36 -8.96
C ASN A 199 23.16 11.86 -9.68
N GLU A 200 21.99 11.23 -9.52
CA GLU A 200 20.80 11.63 -10.24
C GLU A 200 20.38 13.07 -9.91
N ASN A 201 20.37 13.92 -10.92
CA ASN A 201 20.10 15.36 -10.87
C ASN A 201 21.14 16.22 -10.13
N PHE A 202 22.26 15.64 -9.66
CA PHE A 202 23.33 16.38 -8.99
C PHE A 202 24.71 15.94 -9.49
N GLU A 203 25.55 16.89 -9.84
CA GLU A 203 26.97 16.65 -10.11
C GLU A 203 27.81 16.79 -8.85
N ILE A 204 27.37 17.64 -7.93
CA ILE A 204 28.05 17.97 -6.68
C ILE A 204 27.09 17.69 -5.53
N ASN A 205 27.57 17.04 -4.50
CA ASN A 205 26.84 16.87 -3.27
C ASN A 205 26.63 18.25 -2.60
N PRO A 206 25.41 18.74 -2.44
CA PRO A 206 25.16 20.07 -1.86
C PRO A 206 25.54 20.18 -0.39
N LEU A 207 25.66 19.04 0.34
CA LEU A 207 25.99 19.04 1.76
C LEU A 207 27.51 19.15 2.02
N THR A 208 28.32 18.48 1.18
CA THR A 208 29.78 18.37 1.38
C THR A 208 30.58 19.14 0.35
N GLY A 209 30.01 19.38 -0.84
CA GLY A 209 30.71 19.99 -1.96
C GLY A 209 31.51 19.00 -2.83
N ASP A 210 31.47 17.71 -2.53
CA ASP A 210 32.18 16.67 -3.27
C ASP A 210 31.55 16.44 -4.64
N ASP A 211 32.41 16.12 -5.60
CA ASP A 211 31.96 15.69 -6.93
C ASP A 211 31.39 14.26 -6.85
N ILE A 212 30.14 14.11 -7.25
CA ILE A 212 29.42 12.85 -7.28
C ILE A 212 28.97 12.47 -8.69
N SER A 213 29.40 13.19 -9.72
CA SER A 213 28.95 13.01 -11.11
C SER A 213 29.20 11.61 -11.66
N SER A 214 30.26 10.93 -11.20
CA SER A 214 30.60 9.57 -11.58
C SER A 214 30.06 8.50 -10.61
N VAL A 215 29.37 8.89 -9.53
CA VAL A 215 28.88 7.95 -8.52
C VAL A 215 27.49 7.43 -8.89
N ASN A 216 27.43 6.29 -9.57
CA ASN A 216 26.18 5.70 -10.01
C ASN A 216 25.52 4.82 -8.95
N ASP A 217 26.32 4.20 -8.08
CA ASP A 217 25.86 3.24 -7.08
C ASP A 217 26.27 3.65 -5.67
N TYR A 218 25.52 3.18 -4.68
CA TYR A 218 25.87 3.37 -3.28
C TYR A 218 26.97 2.42 -2.84
N THR A 219 27.87 2.95 -2.05
CA THR A 219 28.83 2.14 -1.30
C THR A 219 28.48 2.15 0.18
N ALA A 220 28.99 1.17 0.92
CA ALA A 220 28.73 1.10 2.36
C ALA A 220 29.22 2.34 3.13
N ASN A 221 30.14 3.10 2.58
CA ASN A 221 30.73 4.29 3.22
C ASN A 221 30.17 5.61 2.70
N LEU A 222 29.21 5.56 1.75
CA LEU A 222 28.62 6.78 1.21
C LEU A 222 27.80 7.48 2.31
N GLY A 223 28.20 8.70 2.67
CA GLY A 223 27.63 9.48 3.77
C GLY A 223 26.34 10.21 3.43
N PHE A 224 25.70 9.90 2.31
CA PHE A 224 24.44 10.50 1.88
C PHE A 224 23.54 9.51 1.14
N ILE A 225 22.26 9.87 1.00
CA ILE A 225 21.27 9.17 0.21
C ILE A 225 20.51 10.17 -0.67
N ASN A 226 20.23 9.80 -1.92
CA ASN A 226 19.43 10.56 -2.87
C ASN A 226 18.01 9.99 -2.91
N ILE A 227 17.02 10.80 -2.55
CA ILE A 227 15.60 10.40 -2.52
C ILE A 227 14.90 10.90 -3.77
N ASP A 228 14.15 10.02 -4.44
CA ASP A 228 13.30 10.40 -5.56
C ASP A 228 12.10 11.23 -5.06
N THR A 229 12.29 12.54 -5.00
CA THR A 229 11.27 13.50 -4.55
C THR A 229 10.07 13.56 -5.49
N ARG A 230 10.23 13.18 -6.76
CA ARG A 230 9.14 13.14 -7.74
C ARG A 230 8.18 12.00 -7.44
N SER A 231 8.69 10.80 -7.23
CA SER A 231 7.85 9.65 -6.88
C SER A 231 7.23 9.82 -5.48
N LEU A 232 7.91 10.51 -4.57
CA LEU A 232 7.38 10.83 -3.25
C LEU A 232 6.16 11.77 -3.32
N ALA A 233 6.12 12.67 -4.29
CA ALA A 233 4.99 13.59 -4.51
C ALA A 233 3.85 12.97 -5.35
N ASP A 234 4.09 11.84 -6.02
CA ASP A 234 3.12 11.17 -6.88
C ASP A 234 2.17 10.28 -6.07
N GLN A 235 1.05 10.84 -5.66
CA GLN A 235 0.02 10.12 -4.89
C GLN A 235 -0.75 9.08 -5.72
N ALA A 236 -0.73 9.15 -7.04
CA ALA A 236 -1.43 8.18 -7.89
C ALA A 236 -0.92 6.74 -7.65
N LYS A 237 0.31 6.61 -7.21
CA LYS A 237 0.93 5.32 -6.86
C LYS A 237 0.77 4.93 -5.39
N GLY A 238 0.30 5.84 -4.51
CA GLY A 238 -0.04 5.57 -3.11
C GLY A 238 1.04 4.94 -2.22
N SER A 239 2.23 4.68 -2.79
CA SER A 239 3.26 3.84 -2.17
C SER A 239 4.24 4.62 -1.31
N PHE A 240 4.38 5.93 -1.54
CA PHE A 240 5.39 6.77 -0.92
C PHE A 240 4.73 7.92 -0.14
N TYR A 241 5.28 8.27 1.01
CA TYR A 241 4.68 9.26 1.90
C TYR A 241 5.65 9.75 2.97
N GLY A 242 5.32 10.90 3.55
CA GLY A 242 5.90 11.39 4.78
C GLY A 242 7.21 12.18 4.59
N SER A 243 7.87 12.44 5.67
CA SER A 243 9.20 13.08 5.74
C SER A 243 9.96 12.48 6.92
N PRO A 244 11.20 12.03 6.74
CA PRO A 244 11.99 11.48 7.83
C PRO A 244 12.43 12.61 8.75
N GLN A 245 12.61 12.34 10.03
CA GLN A 245 13.22 13.30 10.95
C GLN A 245 14.71 13.01 11.09
N GLN A 246 15.43 13.97 11.62
CA GLN A 246 16.83 13.77 12.02
C GLN A 246 16.91 12.61 13.03
N ASN A 247 17.93 11.79 12.92
CA ASN A 247 18.14 10.57 13.69
C ASN A 247 17.17 9.41 13.40
N PHE A 248 16.26 9.52 12.42
CA PHE A 248 15.49 8.38 11.97
C PHE A 248 16.39 7.31 11.36
N TYR A 249 16.02 6.06 11.60
CA TYR A 249 16.58 4.93 10.88
C TYR A 249 15.98 4.86 9.48
N LEU A 250 16.83 4.82 8.48
CA LEU A 250 16.47 4.48 7.10
C LEU A 250 16.84 3.03 6.86
N VAL A 251 15.87 2.24 6.43
CA VAL A 251 16.04 0.81 6.17
C VAL A 251 15.67 0.53 4.73
N GLY A 252 16.63 0.04 3.94
CA GLY A 252 16.38 -0.45 2.58
C GLY A 252 15.55 -1.74 2.61
N GLN A 253 14.46 -1.79 1.85
CA GLN A 253 13.58 -2.96 1.84
C GLN A 253 14.19 -4.16 1.12
N THR A 254 15.00 -3.92 0.09
CA THR A 254 15.61 -4.96 -0.73
C THR A 254 17.01 -5.29 -0.21
N SER A 255 17.83 -4.29 0.03
CA SER A 255 19.20 -4.46 0.48
C SER A 255 19.33 -4.87 1.94
N GLY A 256 18.38 -4.43 2.79
CA GLY A 256 18.53 -4.52 4.23
C GLY A 256 19.52 -3.50 4.82
N ALA A 257 20.00 -2.56 4.01
CA ALA A 257 20.89 -1.48 4.45
C ALA A 257 20.23 -0.65 5.55
N VAL A 258 21.00 -0.22 6.55
CA VAL A 258 20.53 0.59 7.66
C VAL A 258 21.46 1.77 7.89
N ALA A 259 20.91 2.98 7.91
CA ALA A 259 21.62 4.18 8.26
C ALA A 259 20.73 5.10 9.11
N LYS A 260 21.32 6.11 9.74
CA LYS A 260 20.58 7.18 10.44
C LYS A 260 20.68 8.48 9.65
N VAL A 261 19.58 9.21 9.57
CA VAL A 261 19.54 10.56 9.00
C VAL A 261 20.36 11.50 9.89
N SER A 262 21.41 12.10 9.32
CA SER A 262 22.32 13.03 10.02
C SER A 262 22.14 14.48 9.59
N ASP A 263 21.81 14.73 8.32
CA ASP A 263 21.68 16.08 7.79
C ASP A 263 20.50 16.18 6.80
N LYS A 264 19.64 17.17 7.03
CA LYS A 264 18.45 17.47 6.21
C LYS A 264 18.39 18.94 5.82
N ARG A 265 19.51 19.63 5.84
CA ARG A 265 19.53 21.04 5.45
C ARG A 265 19.15 21.19 3.98
N LEU A 266 18.34 22.19 3.69
CA LEU A 266 18.03 22.60 2.33
C LEU A 266 19.17 23.48 1.83
N ILE A 267 20.05 22.92 1.03
CA ILE A 267 21.21 23.63 0.48
C ILE A 267 21.15 23.54 -1.03
N THR A 268 21.35 24.68 -1.69
CA THR A 268 21.43 24.76 -3.14
C THR A 268 22.74 24.18 -3.66
N ASP A 269 22.69 23.61 -4.85
CA ASP A 269 23.88 23.16 -5.57
C ASP A 269 24.75 24.34 -6.07
N LYS A 270 25.83 24.02 -6.79
CA LYS A 270 26.74 25.04 -7.40
C LYS A 270 26.06 25.95 -8.43
N ARG A 271 24.89 25.52 -8.96
CA ARG A 271 24.10 26.26 -9.95
C ARG A 271 22.91 27.00 -9.33
N GLY A 272 22.77 26.95 -8.01
CA GLY A 272 21.64 27.53 -7.29
C GLY A 272 20.33 26.74 -7.47
N ASN A 273 20.41 25.43 -7.78
CA ASN A 273 19.25 24.56 -7.83
C ASN A 273 19.01 23.88 -6.48
N LEU A 274 17.75 23.67 -6.15
CA LEU A 274 17.32 22.94 -4.97
C LEU A 274 16.13 22.04 -5.36
N ASP A 275 16.17 20.79 -4.93
CA ASP A 275 15.07 19.82 -5.08
C ASP A 275 14.77 19.22 -3.70
N ALA A 276 13.51 19.31 -3.30
CA ALA A 276 13.07 18.84 -2.00
C ALA A 276 11.60 18.38 -2.08
N SER A 277 11.14 17.71 -1.04
CA SER A 277 9.72 17.43 -0.83
C SER A 277 9.23 18.10 0.43
N PHE A 278 8.13 18.79 0.34
CA PHE A 278 7.36 19.33 1.47
C PHE A 278 6.24 18.37 1.81
N TYR A 279 6.19 17.91 3.05
CA TYR A 279 5.14 17.03 3.56
C TYR A 279 4.09 17.82 4.32
N ILE A 280 2.88 17.90 3.80
CA ILE A 280 1.69 18.39 4.50
C ILE A 280 1.18 17.26 5.40
N PRO A 281 1.22 17.42 6.74
CA PRO A 281 0.79 16.37 7.65
C PRO A 281 -0.74 16.25 7.70
N ASN A 282 -1.24 15.11 8.20
CA ASN A 282 -2.66 14.90 8.38
C ASN A 282 -3.23 15.86 9.43
N PRO A 283 -4.21 16.71 9.09
CA PRO A 283 -4.79 17.69 10.00
C PRO A 283 -5.53 17.06 11.19
N LYS A 284 -5.90 15.78 11.09
CA LYS A 284 -6.53 15.01 12.18
C LYS A 284 -5.53 14.47 13.20
N SER A 285 -4.23 14.51 12.90
CA SER A 285 -3.20 14.03 13.84
C SER A 285 -2.95 15.03 14.94
N THR A 286 -2.97 14.58 16.20
CA THR A 286 -2.72 15.42 17.38
C THR A 286 -1.34 16.05 17.33
N GLY A 287 -1.26 17.37 17.56
CA GLY A 287 0.02 18.10 17.57
C GLY A 287 0.65 18.36 16.21
N SER A 288 -0.02 18.01 15.09
CA SER A 288 0.43 18.34 13.76
C SER A 288 0.08 19.77 13.36
N LEU A 289 0.93 20.39 12.53
CA LEU A 289 0.60 21.67 11.89
C LEU A 289 -0.56 21.46 10.94
N LYS A 290 -1.50 22.41 10.95
CA LYS A 290 -2.67 22.38 10.07
C LYS A 290 -2.56 23.53 9.07
N PHE A 291 -2.59 23.21 7.80
CA PHE A 291 -2.54 24.19 6.72
C PHE A 291 -3.95 24.38 6.15
N LYS A 292 -4.41 25.63 6.08
CA LYS A 292 -5.73 25.96 5.55
C LYS A 292 -5.79 25.73 4.05
N THR A 293 -6.93 25.31 3.54
CA THR A 293 -7.23 25.21 2.09
C THR A 293 -7.25 26.59 1.41
N GLY A 294 -7.33 26.60 0.10
CA GLY A 294 -7.20 27.78 -0.74
C GLY A 294 -5.82 27.92 -1.35
N THR A 295 -5.57 29.03 -2.00
CA THR A 295 -4.24 29.35 -2.56
C THR A 295 -3.30 29.87 -1.47
N ARG A 296 -2.15 29.23 -1.34
CA ARG A 296 -1.14 29.52 -0.31
C ARG A 296 0.22 29.67 -0.94
N LEU A 297 1.01 30.60 -0.41
CA LEU A 297 2.33 30.92 -0.90
C LEU A 297 3.39 30.05 -0.20
N LEU A 298 4.15 29.28 -0.98
CA LEU A 298 5.39 28.65 -0.54
C LEU A 298 6.54 29.56 -0.89
N LYS A 299 7.32 29.95 0.11
CA LYS A 299 8.51 30.79 -0.03
C LYS A 299 9.72 30.05 0.49
N LEU A 300 10.81 30.15 -0.24
CA LEU A 300 12.14 29.71 0.17
C LEU A 300 13.03 30.93 0.22
N THR A 301 13.69 31.19 1.33
CA THR A 301 14.59 32.34 1.53
C THR A 301 15.85 31.89 2.24
N ASP A 302 16.96 32.58 2.00
CA ASP A 302 18.22 32.40 2.72
C ASP A 302 18.21 33.06 4.12
N ASP A 303 17.20 33.88 4.40
CA ASP A 303 16.95 34.42 5.74
C ASP A 303 16.18 33.43 6.62
N LYS A 304 16.78 33.11 7.77
CA LYS A 304 16.17 32.18 8.74
C LYS A 304 14.83 32.68 9.29
N ASN A 305 14.63 33.99 9.35
CA ASN A 305 13.46 34.60 9.97
C ASN A 305 12.52 35.27 8.97
N ASP A 306 12.88 35.27 7.67
CA ASP A 306 12.15 35.98 6.62
C ASP A 306 11.86 37.45 6.99
N SER A 307 12.87 38.13 7.50
CA SER A 307 12.74 39.48 8.06
C SER A 307 12.49 40.55 6.99
N GLY A 308 12.74 40.24 5.70
CA GLY A 308 12.65 41.19 4.60
C GLY A 308 13.70 42.33 4.67
N ILE A 309 14.68 42.20 5.53
CA ILE A 309 15.75 43.19 5.68
C ILE A 309 16.76 43.01 4.54
N GLN A 310 17.00 44.07 3.78
CA GLN A 310 18.00 44.07 2.72
C GLN A 310 19.41 43.81 3.33
N GLY A 311 20.15 42.90 2.71
CA GLY A 311 21.44 42.44 3.21
C GLY A 311 21.38 41.25 4.17
N VAL A 312 20.19 40.88 4.67
CA VAL A 312 19.94 39.65 5.44
C VAL A 312 19.32 38.60 4.56
N SER A 313 18.36 38.98 3.67
CA SER A 313 17.80 38.13 2.66
C SER A 313 18.23 38.61 1.29
N ASP A 314 19.17 37.89 0.66
CA ASP A 314 19.70 38.22 -0.66
C ASP A 314 19.08 37.37 -1.77
N SER A 315 18.46 36.25 -1.42
CA SER A 315 17.91 35.31 -2.37
C SER A 315 16.64 34.64 -1.85
N SER A 316 15.58 34.72 -2.62
CA SER A 316 14.32 34.06 -2.31
C SER A 316 13.65 33.53 -3.58
N GLY A 317 12.74 32.58 -3.39
CA GLY A 317 11.90 32.06 -4.47
C GLY A 317 10.53 31.67 -3.94
N GLU A 318 9.51 31.97 -4.70
CA GLU A 318 8.11 31.80 -4.31
C GLU A 318 7.33 31.04 -5.34
N ALA A 319 6.31 30.29 -4.89
CA ALA A 319 5.31 29.65 -5.74
C ALA A 319 4.00 29.49 -4.99
N GLU A 320 2.90 29.59 -5.69
CA GLU A 320 1.58 29.33 -5.15
C GLU A 320 1.21 27.88 -5.22
N PHE A 321 0.52 27.39 -4.19
CA PHE A 321 -0.07 26.08 -4.13
C PHE A 321 -1.55 26.22 -3.77
N THR A 322 -2.43 25.68 -4.62
CA THR A 322 -3.87 25.73 -4.41
C THR A 322 -4.40 24.36 -3.97
N ALA A 323 -5.18 24.35 -2.90
CA ALA A 323 -5.86 23.14 -2.39
C ALA A 323 -7.35 23.42 -2.15
N SER A 324 -8.22 22.58 -2.72
CA SER A 324 -9.68 22.71 -2.62
C SER A 324 -10.38 21.36 -2.55
#